data_a193d5795f2f017cd2c5a63cd7accb41
#
_entry.id   a193d5795f2f017cd2c5a63cd7accb41
#
_cell.length_a   1.000
_cell.length_b   1.000
_cell.length_c   1.000
_cell.angle_alpha   90.00
_cell.angle_beta   90.00
_cell.angle_gamma   90.00
#
_symmetry.space_group_name_H-M   'P 1'
#
loop_
_entity.id
_entity.type
_entity.pdbx_description
1 polymer ?
#
loop_
_entity_poly.entity_id
_entity_poly.type
_entity_poly.pdbx_seq_one_letter_code
_entity_poly.pdbx_strand_id
1 'polypeptide(L)'
;NEPDGNWASTNGDYELWKNVLFRFHEKMKTYPGLLEKVSFAGPDVVVNYKNPVSPYDAEGWVKQTVSDVDSLIGIYDIHAYPGQGQVRAGEYKEILAKYKRHIPKGKKILLGEAGYKYWNPADSILGAEYRHRVENHPFTKGSDCNMFVYDYFYGLDMPLLAMEVMNSGYAGVAAWMLDDAMHSKNDSGKTEDIKIWGMWNILGEEVF
;
A
#
# COMPACT_ATOMS: atom_id res chain seq x y z
N ASN A 1 9.19 -3.21 -1.98
CA ASN A 1 7.96 -2.78 -1.31
C ASN A 1 8.27 -1.65 -0.33
N GLU A 2 7.60 -0.52 -0.46
CA GLU A 2 7.65 0.66 0.42
C GLU A 2 9.07 1.11 0.79
N PRO A 3 9.93 1.38 -0.20
CA PRO A 3 11.34 1.68 0.05
C PRO A 3 11.54 3.02 0.79
N ASP A 4 10.53 3.88 0.79
CA ASP A 4 10.49 5.13 1.56
C ASP A 4 10.24 4.91 3.05
N GLY A 5 9.75 3.73 3.46
CA GLY A 5 9.45 3.37 4.85
C GLY A 5 10.67 3.11 5.73
N ASN A 6 10.57 3.44 7.02
CA ASN A 6 11.60 3.10 8.00
C ASN A 6 11.57 1.61 8.41
N TRP A 7 10.55 0.89 7.99
CA TRP A 7 10.42 -0.57 8.12
C TRP A 7 11.06 -1.34 6.97
N ALA A 8 11.37 -0.67 5.86
CA ALA A 8 12.02 -1.28 4.70
C ALA A 8 13.55 -1.34 4.89
N SER A 9 14.20 -2.29 4.22
CA SER A 9 15.67 -2.41 4.27
C SER A 9 16.40 -1.20 3.69
N THR A 10 15.74 -0.44 2.82
CA THR A 10 16.24 0.83 2.26
C THR A 10 16.15 1.98 3.26
N ASN A 11 15.24 1.90 4.22
CA ASN A 11 15.01 2.93 5.25
C ASN A 11 14.91 4.36 4.67
N GLY A 12 14.21 4.52 3.53
CA GLY A 12 14.05 5.81 2.88
C GLY A 12 15.27 6.32 2.10
N ASP A 13 16.31 5.49 1.93
CA ASP A 13 17.47 5.82 1.08
C ASP A 13 17.11 5.61 -0.39
N TYR A 14 16.79 6.70 -1.08
CA TYR A 14 16.45 6.71 -2.49
C TYR A 14 17.62 6.23 -3.38
N GLU A 15 18.85 6.61 -3.08
CA GLU A 15 20.03 6.21 -3.87
C GLU A 15 20.29 4.71 -3.76
N LEU A 16 20.11 4.14 -2.57
CA LEU A 16 20.19 2.69 -2.38
C LEU A 16 19.13 1.97 -3.20
N TRP A 17 17.87 2.40 -3.13
CA TRP A 17 16.78 1.84 -3.92
C TRP A 17 17.06 1.92 -5.43
N LYS A 18 17.47 3.09 -5.92
CA LYS A 18 17.83 3.30 -7.32
C LYS A 18 18.95 2.37 -7.79
N ASN A 19 19.99 2.21 -6.97
CA ASN A 19 21.10 1.32 -7.27
C ASN A 19 20.65 -0.14 -7.33
N VAL A 20 19.76 -0.57 -6.45
CA VAL A 20 19.17 -1.92 -6.48
C VAL A 20 18.39 -2.11 -7.79
N LEU A 21 17.55 -1.14 -8.19
CA LEU A 21 16.80 -1.19 -9.45
C LEU A 21 17.72 -1.35 -10.66
N PHE A 22 18.79 -0.56 -10.74
CA PHE A 22 19.78 -0.71 -11.81
C PHE A 22 20.44 -2.08 -11.84
N ARG A 23 20.83 -2.62 -10.68
CA ARG A 23 21.43 -3.96 -10.60
C ARG A 23 20.46 -5.05 -11.05
N PHE A 24 19.19 -4.95 -10.67
CA PHE A 24 18.16 -5.87 -11.17
C PHE A 24 18.03 -5.78 -12.68
N HIS A 25 17.94 -4.57 -13.24
CA HIS A 25 17.84 -4.37 -14.67
C HIS A 25 19.05 -4.97 -15.43
N GLU A 26 20.27 -4.71 -14.97
CA GLU A 26 21.48 -5.31 -15.58
C GLU A 26 21.46 -6.85 -15.49
N LYS A 27 20.98 -7.39 -14.34
CA LYS A 27 20.83 -8.84 -14.21
C LYS A 27 19.78 -9.39 -15.17
N MET A 28 18.65 -8.71 -15.35
CA MET A 28 17.59 -9.13 -16.27
C MET A 28 18.08 -9.18 -17.74
N LYS A 29 18.98 -8.29 -18.15
CA LYS A 29 19.61 -8.32 -19.49
C LYS A 29 20.34 -9.63 -19.78
N THR A 30 20.82 -10.31 -18.76
CA THR A 30 21.52 -11.61 -18.94
C THR A 30 20.58 -12.77 -19.29
N TYR A 31 19.26 -12.55 -19.23
CA TYR A 31 18.24 -13.55 -19.58
C TYR A 31 17.59 -13.15 -20.92
N PRO A 32 17.82 -13.88 -22.02
CA PRO A 32 17.29 -13.53 -23.33
C PRO A 32 15.76 -13.37 -23.32
N GLY A 33 15.27 -12.25 -23.85
CA GLY A 33 13.84 -11.95 -23.98
C GLY A 33 13.10 -11.59 -22.68
N LEU A 34 13.80 -11.50 -21.53
CA LEU A 34 13.14 -11.20 -20.26
C LEU A 34 12.59 -9.76 -20.24
N LEU A 35 13.41 -8.78 -20.65
CA LEU A 35 13.00 -7.36 -20.68
C LEU A 35 11.90 -7.05 -21.69
N GLU A 36 11.64 -7.94 -22.64
CA GLU A 36 10.51 -7.83 -23.57
C GLU A 36 9.18 -8.22 -22.92
N LYS A 37 9.23 -8.99 -21.83
CA LYS A 37 8.07 -9.61 -21.17
C LYS A 37 7.78 -9.00 -19.80
N VAL A 38 8.79 -8.40 -19.17
CA VAL A 38 8.70 -7.91 -17.78
C VAL A 38 9.23 -6.48 -17.72
N SER A 39 8.53 -5.64 -16.99
CA SER A 39 8.97 -4.28 -16.66
C SER A 39 8.82 -4.03 -15.16
N PHE A 40 9.54 -3.02 -14.66
CA PHE A 40 9.44 -2.65 -13.25
C PHE A 40 8.16 -1.88 -12.97
N ALA A 41 7.53 -2.18 -11.84
CA ALA A 41 6.59 -1.30 -11.16
C ALA A 41 7.35 -0.52 -10.07
N GLY A 42 6.91 0.67 -9.75
CA GLY A 42 7.50 1.45 -8.66
C GLY A 42 7.24 2.97 -8.76
N PRO A 43 7.67 3.70 -7.73
CA PRO A 43 8.56 3.33 -6.61
C PRO A 43 7.90 2.64 -5.40
N ASP A 44 6.62 2.26 -5.43
CA ASP A 44 5.88 1.57 -4.35
C ASP A 44 5.86 2.36 -3.04
N VAL A 45 5.75 3.67 -3.09
CA VAL A 45 5.82 4.55 -1.93
C VAL A 45 4.47 4.73 -1.25
N VAL A 46 4.51 4.97 0.06
CA VAL A 46 3.29 5.15 0.87
C VAL A 46 2.78 6.58 0.76
N VAL A 47 1.58 6.74 0.23
CA VAL A 47 0.92 8.05 0.03
C VAL A 47 0.92 8.87 1.32
N ASN A 48 1.35 10.13 1.20
CA ASN A 48 1.46 11.10 2.29
C ASN A 48 2.43 10.71 3.42
N TYR A 49 3.26 9.70 3.24
CA TYR A 49 4.30 9.35 4.20
C TYR A 49 5.56 10.19 3.99
N LYS A 50 6.26 10.46 5.07
CA LYS A 50 7.58 11.10 5.09
C LYS A 50 8.46 10.38 6.11
N ASN A 51 9.47 9.68 5.62
CA ASN A 51 10.52 9.15 6.48
C ASN A 51 11.40 10.32 7.00
N PRO A 52 11.63 10.44 8.32
CA PRO A 52 12.43 11.54 8.89
C PRO A 52 13.85 11.61 8.35
N VAL A 53 14.43 10.48 7.95
CA VAL A 53 15.82 10.42 7.44
C VAL A 53 15.90 10.53 5.92
N SER A 54 14.78 10.41 5.20
CA SER A 54 14.75 10.55 3.75
C SER A 54 14.77 12.03 3.33
N PRO A 55 15.53 12.40 2.28
CA PRO A 55 15.47 13.75 1.73
C PRO A 55 14.12 14.04 1.06
N TYR A 56 13.36 13.00 0.69
CA TYR A 56 12.11 13.08 -0.06
C TYR A 56 10.93 12.58 0.76
N ASP A 57 9.76 13.22 0.63
CA ASP A 57 8.47 12.63 0.95
C ASP A 57 8.00 11.72 -0.20
N ALA A 58 6.87 11.05 -0.04
CA ALA A 58 6.35 10.14 -1.06
C ALA A 58 6.16 10.81 -2.43
N GLU A 59 5.69 12.06 -2.47
CA GLU A 59 5.57 12.82 -3.72
C GLU A 59 6.94 13.11 -4.33
N GLY A 60 7.92 13.47 -3.50
CA GLY A 60 9.31 13.70 -3.90
C GLY A 60 9.96 12.44 -4.48
N TRP A 61 9.69 11.26 -3.89
CA TRP A 61 10.12 9.99 -4.42
C TRP A 61 9.59 9.73 -5.83
N VAL A 62 8.30 9.97 -6.07
CA VAL A 62 7.70 9.84 -7.41
C VAL A 62 8.35 10.77 -8.40
N LYS A 63 8.53 12.06 -8.03
CA LYS A 63 9.20 13.05 -8.88
C LYS A 63 10.64 12.65 -9.23
N GLN A 64 11.38 12.16 -8.24
CA GLN A 64 12.76 11.73 -8.44
C GLN A 64 12.86 10.47 -9.28
N THR A 65 11.93 9.53 -9.11
CA THR A 65 11.82 8.31 -9.94
C THR A 65 11.57 8.69 -11.41
N VAL A 66 10.67 9.64 -11.67
CA VAL A 66 10.44 10.17 -13.02
C VAL A 66 11.70 10.81 -13.60
N SER A 67 12.42 11.58 -12.80
CA SER A 67 13.65 12.26 -13.26
C SER A 67 14.77 11.28 -13.60
N ASP A 68 14.99 10.28 -12.77
CA ASP A 68 16.22 9.48 -12.80
C ASP A 68 16.09 8.16 -13.55
N VAL A 69 14.92 7.51 -13.47
CA VAL A 69 14.77 6.12 -13.90
C VAL A 69 13.48 5.84 -14.69
N ASP A 70 12.78 6.86 -15.21
CA ASP A 70 11.54 6.69 -15.98
C ASP A 70 11.67 5.65 -17.11
N SER A 71 12.83 5.56 -17.75
CA SER A 71 13.07 4.60 -18.82
C SER A 71 13.01 3.14 -18.36
N LEU A 72 13.22 2.87 -17.09
CA LEU A 72 13.15 1.52 -16.50
C LEU A 72 11.74 1.19 -15.96
N ILE A 73 10.93 2.19 -15.65
CA ILE A 73 9.61 2.01 -15.06
C ILE A 73 8.58 1.76 -16.16
N GLY A 74 7.96 0.60 -16.13
CA GLY A 74 6.85 0.25 -17.04
C GLY A 74 5.50 0.76 -16.54
N ILE A 75 5.30 0.73 -15.22
CA ILE A 75 4.12 1.27 -14.55
C ILE A 75 4.52 1.90 -13.22
N TYR A 76 3.99 3.09 -12.95
CA TYR A 76 4.18 3.72 -11.65
C TYR A 76 3.28 3.08 -10.61
N ASP A 77 3.78 2.95 -9.38
CA ASP A 77 3.08 2.33 -8.27
C ASP A 77 3.22 3.15 -7.01
N ILE A 78 2.09 3.29 -6.30
CA ILE A 78 2.03 3.89 -4.96
C ILE A 78 1.09 3.07 -4.09
N HIS A 79 1.29 3.10 -2.79
CA HIS A 79 0.47 2.42 -1.80
C HIS A 79 -0.39 3.42 -1.03
N ALA A 80 -1.65 3.10 -0.80
CA ALA A 80 -2.57 4.04 -0.20
C ALA A 80 -3.56 3.38 0.77
N TYR A 81 -3.65 3.95 1.96
CA TYR A 81 -4.62 3.57 2.98
C TYR A 81 -5.44 4.79 3.41
N PRO A 82 -6.44 5.18 2.61
CA PRO A 82 -7.27 6.35 2.91
C PRO A 82 -8.16 6.13 4.12
N GLY A 83 -8.64 7.22 4.71
CA GLY A 83 -9.78 7.19 5.61
C GLY A 83 -11.08 6.94 4.82
N GLN A 84 -11.96 6.06 5.34
CA GLN A 84 -13.23 5.78 4.67
C GLN A 84 -14.09 7.03 4.44
N GLY A 85 -14.06 8.00 5.34
CA GLY A 85 -14.78 9.27 5.20
C GLY A 85 -14.34 10.08 3.98
N GLN A 86 -13.04 10.12 3.70
CA GLN A 86 -12.48 10.82 2.54
C GLN A 86 -12.97 10.21 1.22
N VAL A 87 -12.97 8.87 1.15
CA VAL A 87 -13.42 8.16 -0.05
C VAL A 87 -14.94 8.32 -0.23
N ARG A 88 -15.73 8.17 0.83
CA ARG A 88 -17.20 8.36 0.78
C ARG A 88 -17.59 9.78 0.38
N ALA A 89 -16.79 10.78 0.76
CA ALA A 89 -16.99 12.18 0.37
C ALA A 89 -16.48 12.51 -1.06
N GLY A 90 -15.79 11.58 -1.71
CA GLY A 90 -15.16 11.80 -3.02
C GLY A 90 -13.98 12.77 -2.97
N GLU A 91 -13.37 12.94 -1.79
CA GLU A 91 -12.24 13.85 -1.58
C GLU A 91 -10.89 13.20 -1.92
N TYR A 92 -10.83 11.88 -1.91
CA TYR A 92 -9.56 11.17 -2.11
C TYR A 92 -8.99 11.33 -3.53
N LYS A 93 -9.84 11.65 -4.50
CA LYS A 93 -9.44 11.96 -5.90
C LYS A 93 -8.40 13.08 -6.00
N GLU A 94 -8.41 14.06 -5.09
CA GLU A 94 -7.42 15.15 -5.09
C GLU A 94 -6.03 14.65 -4.71
N ILE A 95 -5.95 13.72 -3.77
CA ILE A 95 -4.71 13.05 -3.39
C ILE A 95 -4.21 12.20 -4.56
N LEU A 96 -5.08 11.43 -5.19
CA LEU A 96 -4.73 10.64 -6.37
C LEU A 96 -4.23 11.53 -7.52
N ALA A 97 -4.90 12.65 -7.78
CA ALA A 97 -4.49 13.61 -8.80
C ALA A 97 -3.11 14.22 -8.50
N LYS A 98 -2.80 14.45 -7.21
CA LYS A 98 -1.51 14.98 -6.76
C LYS A 98 -0.33 14.11 -7.22
N TYR A 99 -0.44 12.79 -7.12
CA TYR A 99 0.61 11.88 -7.58
C TYR A 99 0.60 11.71 -9.09
N LYS A 100 -0.60 11.50 -9.66
CA LYS A 100 -0.75 11.26 -11.10
C LYS A 100 -0.19 12.40 -11.98
N ARG A 101 -0.29 13.66 -11.56
CA ARG A 101 0.21 14.81 -12.34
C ARG A 101 1.71 14.75 -12.65
N HIS A 102 2.49 13.97 -11.88
CA HIS A 102 3.92 13.80 -12.09
C HIS A 102 4.27 12.69 -13.08
N ILE A 103 3.29 11.82 -13.38
CA ILE A 103 3.52 10.66 -14.25
C ILE A 103 3.61 11.14 -15.71
N PRO A 104 4.65 10.76 -16.45
CA PRO A 104 4.82 11.16 -17.83
C PRO A 104 3.65 10.70 -18.72
N LYS A 105 3.34 11.52 -19.72
CA LYS A 105 2.28 11.20 -20.69
C LYS A 105 2.59 9.85 -21.37
N GLY A 106 1.61 8.95 -21.37
CA GLY A 106 1.73 7.61 -21.93
C GLY A 106 2.12 6.52 -20.92
N LYS A 107 2.62 6.91 -19.74
CA LYS A 107 2.84 5.98 -18.63
C LYS A 107 1.56 5.79 -17.82
N LYS A 108 1.45 4.64 -17.18
CA LYS A 108 0.34 4.31 -16.28
C LYS A 108 0.79 4.39 -14.82
N ILE A 109 -0.17 4.60 -13.95
CA ILE A 109 -0.01 4.52 -12.50
C ILE A 109 -1.10 3.62 -11.93
N LEU A 110 -0.77 2.85 -10.90
CA LEU A 110 -1.71 2.02 -10.15
C LEU A 110 -1.56 2.25 -8.64
N LEU A 111 -2.51 1.77 -7.86
CA LEU A 111 -2.32 1.51 -6.45
C LEU A 111 -1.97 0.03 -6.30
N GLY A 112 -0.68 -0.28 -6.13
CA GLY A 112 -0.18 -1.65 -5.98
C GLY A 112 -0.51 -2.26 -4.63
N GLU A 113 -0.86 -1.40 -3.67
CA GLU A 113 -1.38 -1.81 -2.38
C GLU A 113 -2.37 -0.77 -1.87
N ALA A 114 -3.59 -1.19 -1.55
CA ALA A 114 -4.62 -0.31 -1.03
C ALA A 114 -5.62 -1.04 -0.15
N GLY A 115 -6.10 -0.34 0.88
CA GLY A 115 -7.11 -0.85 1.80
C GLY A 115 -7.47 0.19 2.85
N TYR A 116 -8.30 -0.21 3.80
CA TYR A 116 -8.64 0.65 4.93
C TYR A 116 -8.01 0.13 6.20
N LYS A 117 -7.35 1.03 6.91
CA LYS A 117 -6.83 0.81 8.26
C LYS A 117 -7.66 1.66 9.22
N TYR A 118 -8.61 1.07 9.90
CA TYR A 118 -9.61 1.80 10.70
C TYR A 118 -9.12 2.24 12.09
N TRP A 119 -7.85 2.12 12.39
CA TRP A 119 -7.33 2.50 13.72
C TRP A 119 -7.43 3.99 14.06
N ASN A 120 -7.67 4.84 13.08
CA ASN A 120 -7.90 6.27 13.29
C ASN A 120 -9.09 6.77 12.46
N PRO A 121 -10.29 6.19 12.62
CA PRO A 121 -11.46 6.66 11.91
C PRO A 121 -11.88 8.04 12.41
N ALA A 122 -12.44 8.85 11.51
CA ALA A 122 -13.03 10.13 11.87
C ALA A 122 -14.29 9.94 12.77
N ASP A 123 -14.97 8.81 12.64
CA ASP A 123 -16.10 8.42 13.47
C ASP A 123 -15.62 7.89 14.83
N SER A 124 -15.99 8.57 15.90
CA SER A 124 -15.59 8.24 17.26
C SER A 124 -16.19 6.92 17.78
N ILE A 125 -17.39 6.58 17.33
CA ILE A 125 -18.08 5.33 17.71
C ILE A 125 -17.36 4.16 17.05
N LEU A 126 -17.09 4.28 15.75
CA LEU A 126 -16.33 3.28 15.01
C LEU A 126 -14.91 3.11 15.57
N GLY A 127 -14.28 4.21 15.98
CA GLY A 127 -12.96 4.16 16.61
C GLY A 127 -12.96 3.50 17.98
N ALA A 128 -14.01 3.67 18.77
CA ALA A 128 -14.16 2.97 20.06
C ALA A 128 -14.37 1.47 19.85
N GLU A 129 -15.22 1.09 18.91
CA GLU A 129 -15.46 -0.31 18.54
C GLU A 129 -14.20 -0.98 18.01
N TYR A 130 -13.43 -0.30 17.15
CA TYR A 130 -12.16 -0.80 16.65
C TYR A 130 -11.20 -1.15 17.80
N ARG A 131 -10.99 -0.20 18.75
CA ARG A 131 -10.13 -0.43 19.91
C ARG A 131 -10.62 -1.58 20.76
N HIS A 132 -11.94 -1.65 21.01
CA HIS A 132 -12.54 -2.75 21.76
C HIS A 132 -12.24 -4.11 21.13
N ARG A 133 -12.40 -4.24 19.82
CA ARG A 133 -12.08 -5.48 19.10
C ARG A 133 -10.61 -5.84 19.18
N VAL A 134 -9.70 -4.89 18.96
CA VAL A 134 -8.24 -5.11 19.05
C VAL A 134 -7.83 -5.58 20.44
N GLU A 135 -8.37 -4.96 21.48
CA GLU A 135 -8.04 -5.29 22.88
C GLU A 135 -8.54 -6.67 23.31
N ASN A 136 -9.66 -7.11 22.74
CA ASN A 136 -10.30 -8.35 23.16
C ASN A 136 -10.04 -9.54 22.21
N HIS A 137 -9.42 -9.31 21.07
CA HIS A 137 -9.08 -10.38 20.14
C HIS A 137 -7.83 -11.13 20.60
N PRO A 138 -7.87 -12.47 20.71
CA PRO A 138 -6.80 -13.25 21.33
C PRO A 138 -5.48 -13.25 20.54
N PHE A 139 -5.54 -12.97 19.24
CA PHE A 139 -4.38 -13.08 18.33
C PHE A 139 -3.84 -11.75 17.85
N THR A 140 -4.45 -10.61 18.23
CA THR A 140 -3.98 -9.29 17.85
C THR A 140 -3.31 -8.59 19.03
N LYS A 141 -2.07 -8.17 18.88
CA LYS A 141 -1.31 -7.45 19.92
C LYS A 141 -1.03 -6.01 19.54
N GLY A 142 -1.74 -5.44 18.63
CA GLY A 142 -1.44 -4.09 18.22
C GLY A 142 -2.52 -3.47 17.37
N SER A 143 -2.29 -2.22 17.02
CA SER A 143 -3.20 -1.42 16.20
C SER A 143 -3.10 -1.68 14.70
N ASP A 144 -2.12 -2.47 14.26
CA ASP A 144 -1.89 -2.72 12.85
C ASP A 144 -2.71 -3.91 12.31
N CYS A 145 -4.01 -3.84 12.51
CA CYS A 145 -4.98 -4.84 12.05
C CYS A 145 -6.17 -4.12 11.43
N ASN A 146 -6.86 -4.78 10.53
CA ASN A 146 -8.15 -4.31 10.04
C ASN A 146 -9.28 -5.11 10.66
N MET A 147 -9.66 -4.77 11.88
CA MET A 147 -10.70 -5.49 12.64
C MET A 147 -12.10 -5.38 12.04
N PHE A 148 -12.27 -4.59 10.98
CA PHE A 148 -13.54 -4.43 10.28
C PHE A 148 -13.55 -5.07 8.89
N VAL A 149 -12.54 -5.85 8.56
CA VAL A 149 -12.43 -6.47 7.22
C VAL A 149 -13.63 -7.37 6.88
N TYR A 150 -14.28 -7.95 7.89
CA TYR A 150 -15.45 -8.82 7.72
C TYR A 150 -16.79 -8.09 7.90
N ASP A 151 -16.77 -6.80 8.23
CA ASP A 151 -18.01 -6.02 8.36
C ASP A 151 -18.56 -5.65 6.99
N TYR A 152 -19.88 -5.62 6.86
CA TYR A 152 -20.55 -5.37 5.59
C TYR A 152 -20.13 -4.03 4.93
N PHE A 153 -19.84 -3.02 5.74
CA PHE A 153 -19.46 -1.71 5.20
C PHE A 153 -18.06 -1.71 4.58
N TYR A 154 -17.13 -2.59 5.03
CA TYR A 154 -15.86 -2.78 4.35
C TYR A 154 -16.06 -3.29 2.93
N GLY A 155 -16.99 -4.24 2.75
CA GLY A 155 -17.39 -4.74 1.44
C GLY A 155 -18.06 -3.70 0.54
N LEU A 156 -18.55 -2.58 1.08
CA LEU A 156 -19.04 -1.43 0.33
C LEU A 156 -17.93 -0.40 0.06
N ASP A 157 -17.08 -0.14 1.03
CA ASP A 157 -16.03 0.87 0.94
C ASP A 157 -14.93 0.48 -0.06
N MET A 158 -14.54 -0.81 -0.13
CA MET A 158 -13.50 -1.25 -1.05
C MET A 158 -13.86 -1.06 -2.54
N PRO A 159 -15.04 -1.47 -3.04
CA PRO A 159 -15.47 -1.13 -4.39
C PRO A 159 -15.55 0.40 -4.64
N LEU A 160 -15.97 1.17 -3.63
CA LEU A 160 -16.03 2.62 -3.74
C LEU A 160 -14.63 3.22 -3.94
N LEU A 161 -13.63 2.76 -3.18
CA LEU A 161 -12.23 3.14 -3.37
C LEU A 161 -11.75 2.76 -4.78
N ALA A 162 -12.03 1.54 -5.24
CA ALA A 162 -11.63 1.09 -6.57
C ALA A 162 -12.24 1.96 -7.69
N MET A 163 -13.52 2.33 -7.55
CA MET A 163 -14.18 3.24 -8.50
C MET A 163 -13.53 4.62 -8.50
N GLU A 164 -13.22 5.18 -7.32
CA GLU A 164 -12.58 6.50 -7.25
C GLU A 164 -11.18 6.49 -7.85
N VAL A 165 -10.40 5.43 -7.63
CA VAL A 165 -9.09 5.21 -8.22
C VAL A 165 -9.18 5.15 -9.75
N MET A 166 -10.09 4.36 -10.30
CA MET A 166 -10.28 4.23 -11.75
C MET A 166 -10.79 5.55 -12.37
N ASN A 167 -11.76 6.22 -11.73
CA ASN A 167 -12.27 7.52 -12.18
C ASN A 167 -11.18 8.61 -12.16
N SER A 168 -10.19 8.47 -11.29
CA SER A 168 -9.00 9.33 -11.26
C SER A 168 -8.01 8.98 -12.37
N GLY A 169 -8.30 7.95 -13.19
CA GLY A 169 -7.53 7.53 -14.35
C GLY A 169 -6.27 6.75 -13.97
N TYR A 170 -6.30 6.02 -12.90
CA TYR A 170 -5.32 4.98 -12.56
C TYR A 170 -5.62 3.71 -13.34
N ALA A 171 -4.59 2.90 -13.53
CA ALA A 171 -4.72 1.64 -14.27
C ALA A 171 -5.41 0.53 -13.46
N GLY A 172 -5.40 0.63 -12.15
CA GLY A 172 -6.01 -0.36 -11.27
C GLY A 172 -5.66 -0.16 -9.82
N VAL A 173 -6.16 -1.07 -9.00
CA VAL A 173 -5.91 -1.15 -7.56
C VAL A 173 -5.76 -2.61 -7.15
N ALA A 174 -4.77 -2.92 -6.31
CA ALA A 174 -4.64 -4.20 -5.64
C ALA A 174 -5.04 -4.04 -4.17
N ALA A 175 -6.03 -4.80 -3.74
CA ALA A 175 -6.49 -4.75 -2.35
C ALA A 175 -5.50 -5.46 -1.43
N TRP A 176 -5.11 -4.81 -0.35
CA TRP A 176 -4.38 -5.43 0.74
C TRP A 176 -5.37 -5.82 1.83
N MET A 177 -5.65 -7.13 2.07
CA MET A 177 -5.09 -8.21 1.28
C MET A 177 -6.03 -9.42 1.24
N LEU A 178 -5.62 -10.49 0.52
CA LEU A 178 -6.47 -11.66 0.32
C LEU A 178 -6.65 -12.45 1.61
N ASP A 179 -5.56 -12.73 2.33
CA ASP A 179 -5.57 -13.48 3.58
C ASP A 179 -4.83 -12.78 4.71
N ASP A 180 -5.06 -13.25 5.96
CA ASP A 180 -4.39 -12.71 7.13
C ASP A 180 -2.88 -12.90 7.04
N ALA A 181 -2.12 -12.01 7.67
CA ALA A 181 -0.69 -12.04 7.64
C ALA A 181 -0.07 -12.08 9.01
N MET A 182 1.04 -12.78 9.13
CA MET A 182 1.92 -12.71 10.28
C MET A 182 2.94 -11.59 10.09
N HIS A 183 2.77 -10.50 10.85
CA HIS A 183 3.66 -9.33 10.80
C HIS A 183 4.34 -9.08 12.15
N SER A 184 4.70 -10.12 12.86
CA SER A 184 5.41 -9.97 14.12
C SER A 184 6.92 -9.93 13.91
N LYS A 185 7.64 -9.40 14.91
CA LYS A 185 9.10 -9.48 14.96
C LYS A 185 9.63 -10.92 14.93
N ASN A 186 8.77 -11.86 15.21
CA ASN A 186 9.10 -13.28 15.32
C ASN A 186 8.38 -14.08 14.25
N ASP A 187 8.21 -13.65 13.08
CA ASP A 187 7.61 -14.35 11.91
C ASP A 187 7.75 -15.90 11.96
N SER A 188 7.38 -16.44 13.13
CA SER A 188 7.68 -17.80 13.56
C SER A 188 6.50 -18.74 13.38
N GLY A 189 5.41 -18.27 12.79
CA GLY A 189 4.17 -19.05 12.65
C GLY A 189 3.39 -19.19 13.96
N LYS A 190 3.60 -18.31 14.94
CA LYS A 190 2.80 -18.28 16.15
C LYS A 190 1.49 -17.57 15.92
N THR A 191 0.39 -18.19 16.31
CA THR A 191 -0.96 -17.65 16.13
C THR A 191 -1.20 -16.34 16.88
N GLU A 192 -0.54 -16.14 18.01
CA GLU A 192 -0.64 -14.92 18.81
C GLU A 192 -0.04 -13.67 18.15
N ASP A 193 0.69 -13.86 17.05
CA ASP A 193 1.33 -12.79 16.29
C ASP A 193 0.65 -12.53 14.95
N ILE A 194 -0.48 -13.18 14.69
CA ILE A 194 -1.26 -12.98 13.46
C ILE A 194 -2.00 -11.65 13.53
N LYS A 195 -1.90 -10.90 12.46
CA LYS A 195 -2.64 -9.66 12.25
C LYS A 195 -3.77 -9.88 11.25
N ILE A 196 -4.96 -9.49 11.65
CA ILE A 196 -6.15 -9.61 10.81
C ILE A 196 -6.16 -8.47 9.79
N TRP A 197 -6.02 -8.82 8.52
CA TRP A 197 -6.04 -7.91 7.38
C TRP A 197 -6.81 -8.45 6.20
N GLY A 198 -6.88 -9.77 6.12
CA GLY A 198 -7.33 -10.47 4.94
C GLY A 198 -8.83 -10.53 4.82
N MET A 199 -9.30 -10.53 3.59
CA MET A 199 -10.69 -10.87 3.26
C MET A 199 -11.01 -12.36 3.48
N TRP A 200 -9.98 -13.15 3.72
CA TRP A 200 -10.07 -14.58 4.06
C TRP A 200 -9.46 -14.82 5.45
N ASN A 201 -10.24 -15.43 6.35
CA ASN A 201 -9.79 -15.73 7.70
C ASN A 201 -8.94 -17.01 7.71
N ILE A 202 -7.63 -16.85 7.90
CA ILE A 202 -6.66 -17.96 7.92
C ILE A 202 -6.79 -18.82 9.18
N LEU A 203 -7.31 -18.28 10.27
CA LEU A 203 -7.47 -19.01 11.54
C LEU A 203 -8.72 -19.89 11.56
N GLY A 204 -9.64 -19.73 10.62
CA GLY A 204 -10.92 -20.42 10.63
C GLY A 204 -11.84 -19.99 11.76
N GLU A 205 -11.64 -18.79 12.30
CA GLU A 205 -12.48 -18.22 13.35
C GLU A 205 -13.85 -17.81 12.82
N GLU A 206 -14.84 -17.75 13.73
CA GLU A 206 -16.12 -17.17 13.38
C GLU A 206 -15.95 -15.68 13.03
N VAL A 207 -16.55 -15.29 11.90
CA VAL A 207 -16.61 -13.89 11.48
C VAL A 207 -17.61 -13.15 12.37
N PHE A 208 -17.26 -11.99 12.85
CA PHE A 208 -18.07 -11.17 13.76
C PHE A 208 -19.41 -10.74 13.16
#